data_083d69904c0d696f59f3e47d5e5fd07a
#
_entry.id   083d69904c0d696f59f3e47d5e5fd07a
#
_cell.length_a   1.000
_cell.length_b   1.000
_cell.length_c   1.000
_cell.angle_alpha   90.00
_cell.angle_beta   90.00
_cell.angle_gamma   90.00
#
_symmetry.space_group_name_H-M   'P 1'
#
loop_
_entity.id
_entity.type
_entity.pdbx_description
1 polymer ?
#
loop_
_entity_poly.entity_id
_entity_poly.type
_entity_poly.pdbx_seq_one_letter_code
_entity_poly.pdbx_strand_id
1 'polypeptide(L)'
;MASARRVAVTGLGLVNPFGGDLADFFGRMLRGESAVRLFTREDNATRPLAVPAVRCANFDAEAALGRSLPYTMDRYSQLGTTAALSAWRDAGLPATKDAPRNDWGVSWGTALGGTLTFENGYFDLLRNGRERVPPLSVVLGMSNAAASHISIQLGLGASCATYSVACASSAVAIGEALSKFRSGEVTLMVVGGSEAPLSYGVVRAWEAMRILALGDEASAARACRPFSSDRQGLVLGEGAGAMILEDWDHAVRRGARIYAEFAGCGSTSDHDHLVRPNADGQMRAMRMAIQDGGLAPEDIDYINAHGTATREGDPIEIAAIRGVFGSRSGAVAVSATKSMHGHMLGASGVIEAIITVLSLASQEAPPTAHLDNLDSECAGVHHVTGGSLRGSLRAALSNSFAFGGSNTVLAFRAVH
;
A
#
# COMPACT_ATOMS: atom_id res chain seq x y z
N MET A 1 -4.43 11.76 32.84
CA MET A 1 -4.90 11.15 31.57
C MET A 1 -4.18 9.81 31.44
N ALA A 2 -4.89 8.70 31.20
CA ALA A 2 -4.21 7.44 30.93
C ALA A 2 -3.33 7.62 29.69
N SER A 3 -2.07 7.14 29.73
CA SER A 3 -1.18 7.16 28.58
C SER A 3 -1.88 6.48 27.42
N ALA A 4 -1.89 7.10 26.23
CA ALA A 4 -2.43 6.47 25.03
C ALA A 4 -1.72 5.12 24.81
N ARG A 5 -2.48 4.06 24.51
CA ARG A 5 -1.91 2.74 24.24
C ARG A 5 -0.96 2.82 23.06
N ARG A 6 0.25 2.32 23.24
CA ARG A 6 1.24 2.18 22.16
C ARG A 6 0.91 0.98 21.30
N VAL A 7 1.23 1.05 20.03
CA VAL A 7 0.97 -0.03 19.06
C VAL A 7 2.27 -0.46 18.40
N ALA A 8 2.57 -1.75 18.50
CA ALA A 8 3.75 -2.38 17.93
C ALA A 8 3.44 -2.97 16.54
N VAL A 9 4.36 -2.85 15.59
CA VAL A 9 4.38 -3.61 14.34
C VAL A 9 5.23 -4.84 14.58
N THR A 10 4.60 -6.02 14.60
CA THR A 10 5.28 -7.28 14.98
C THR A 10 5.42 -8.29 13.86
N GLY A 11 4.68 -8.13 12.76
CA GLY A 11 4.77 -9.00 11.59
C GLY A 11 4.51 -8.25 10.31
N LEU A 12 5.20 -8.65 9.26
CA LEU A 12 5.12 -8.09 7.91
C LEU A 12 4.94 -9.22 6.89
N GLY A 13 4.12 -9.00 5.89
CA GLY A 13 3.93 -9.95 4.81
C GLY A 13 3.50 -9.24 3.54
N LEU A 14 3.93 -9.75 2.40
CA LEU A 14 3.61 -9.15 1.12
C LEU A 14 3.53 -10.21 0.01
N VAL A 15 2.79 -9.86 -1.03
CA VAL A 15 2.85 -10.50 -2.34
C VAL A 15 3.07 -9.39 -3.35
N ASN A 16 4.19 -9.46 -4.05
CA ASN A 16 4.61 -8.46 -5.01
C ASN A 16 5.34 -9.13 -6.18
N PRO A 17 5.69 -8.41 -7.25
CA PRO A 17 6.32 -8.98 -8.44
C PRO A 17 7.66 -9.70 -8.20
N PHE A 18 8.38 -9.34 -7.14
CA PHE A 18 9.66 -9.95 -6.79
C PHE A 18 9.53 -11.22 -5.92
N GLY A 19 8.31 -11.58 -5.52
CA GLY A 19 8.03 -12.70 -4.63
C GLY A 19 7.51 -12.27 -3.26
N GLY A 20 7.56 -13.17 -2.28
CA GLY A 20 7.03 -12.93 -0.93
C GLY A 20 8.10 -12.80 0.16
N ASP A 21 9.37 -12.93 -0.17
CA ASP A 21 10.47 -12.76 0.79
C ASP A 21 10.72 -11.29 1.09
N LEU A 22 10.64 -10.92 2.38
CA LEU A 22 10.77 -9.54 2.84
C LEU A 22 12.19 -9.00 2.65
N ALA A 23 13.20 -9.82 2.88
CA ALA A 23 14.60 -9.38 2.81
C ALA A 23 15.03 -9.18 1.35
N ASP A 24 14.64 -10.10 0.44
CA ASP A 24 14.89 -9.93 -1.00
C ASP A 24 14.12 -8.72 -1.54
N PHE A 25 12.84 -8.58 -1.21
CA PHE A 25 12.04 -7.43 -1.59
C PHE A 25 12.70 -6.12 -1.18
N PHE A 26 13.03 -5.98 0.11
CA PHE A 26 13.60 -4.73 0.62
C PHE A 26 15.01 -4.47 0.04
N GLY A 27 15.82 -5.51 -0.11
CA GLY A 27 17.12 -5.43 -0.77
C GLY A 27 17.01 -4.89 -2.20
N ARG A 28 16.00 -5.30 -2.96
CA ARG A 28 15.72 -4.77 -4.31
C ARG A 28 15.26 -3.32 -4.27
N MET A 29 14.42 -2.95 -3.29
CA MET A 29 14.03 -1.55 -3.08
C MET A 29 15.26 -0.67 -2.81
N LEU A 30 16.18 -1.11 -1.95
CA LEU A 30 17.42 -0.37 -1.66
C LEU A 30 18.33 -0.20 -2.89
N ARG A 31 18.30 -1.16 -3.82
CA ARG A 31 19.06 -1.07 -5.09
C ARG A 31 18.35 -0.29 -6.19
N GLY A 32 17.09 0.16 -5.96
CA GLY A 32 16.31 0.88 -6.97
C GLY A 32 15.83 -0.02 -8.12
N GLU A 33 15.67 -1.33 -7.90
CA GLU A 33 15.23 -2.27 -8.93
C GLU A 33 13.76 -2.09 -9.27
N SER A 34 13.43 -1.87 -10.55
CA SER A 34 12.06 -1.72 -11.02
C SER A 34 11.44 -3.07 -11.44
N ALA A 35 10.23 -3.32 -10.95
CA ALA A 35 9.39 -4.45 -11.36
C ALA A 35 8.47 -4.12 -12.55
N VAL A 36 8.49 -2.89 -13.03
CA VAL A 36 7.63 -2.46 -14.14
C VAL A 36 8.07 -3.15 -15.43
N ARG A 37 7.09 -3.76 -16.12
CA ARG A 37 7.28 -4.41 -17.43
C ARG A 37 6.15 -4.02 -18.35
N LEU A 38 6.32 -4.24 -19.65
CA LEU A 38 5.20 -4.12 -20.59
C LEU A 38 4.19 -5.22 -20.28
N PHE A 39 2.98 -4.83 -19.97
CA PHE A 39 1.84 -5.72 -19.76
C PHE A 39 0.99 -5.76 -21.04
N THR A 40 0.82 -6.94 -21.59
CA THR A 40 -0.01 -7.15 -22.76
C THR A 40 -1.18 -8.07 -22.42
N ARG A 41 -2.36 -7.76 -22.99
CA ARG A 41 -3.56 -8.59 -22.85
C ARG A 41 -4.38 -8.55 -24.13
N GLU A 42 -4.60 -9.69 -24.71
CA GLU A 42 -5.28 -9.80 -26.02
C GLU A 42 -6.75 -10.23 -25.92
N ASP A 43 -7.15 -10.99 -24.95
CA ASP A 43 -8.50 -11.47 -24.55
C ASP A 43 -9.62 -11.29 -25.60
N ASN A 44 -9.36 -11.63 -26.86
CA ASN A 44 -10.30 -11.42 -27.98
C ASN A 44 -10.81 -9.97 -28.10
N ALA A 45 -10.13 -8.99 -27.54
CA ALA A 45 -10.50 -7.59 -27.65
C ALA A 45 -10.18 -7.06 -29.06
N THR A 46 -11.00 -6.13 -29.55
CA THR A 46 -10.73 -5.44 -30.83
C THR A 46 -9.48 -4.60 -30.79
N ARG A 47 -9.02 -4.25 -29.58
CA ARG A 47 -7.80 -3.49 -29.33
C ARG A 47 -7.04 -4.11 -28.16
N PRO A 48 -5.92 -4.80 -28.37
CA PRO A 48 -5.09 -5.35 -27.30
C PRO A 48 -4.62 -4.26 -26.32
N LEU A 49 -4.43 -4.64 -25.04
CA LEU A 49 -3.72 -3.80 -24.07
C LEU A 49 -2.21 -3.95 -24.29
N ALA A 50 -1.50 -2.84 -24.23
CA ALA A 50 -0.04 -2.82 -24.15
C ALA A 50 0.35 -1.58 -23.34
N VAL A 51 0.61 -1.73 -22.05
CA VAL A 51 0.91 -0.64 -21.11
C VAL A 51 1.99 -1.06 -20.13
N PRO A 52 2.87 -0.15 -19.70
CA PRO A 52 3.72 -0.41 -18.54
C PRO A 52 2.86 -0.73 -17.31
N ALA A 53 3.14 -1.86 -16.66
CA ALA A 53 2.44 -2.26 -15.44
C ALA A 53 3.30 -3.17 -14.57
N VAL A 54 2.85 -3.40 -13.35
CA VAL A 54 3.48 -4.31 -12.39
C VAL A 54 2.54 -5.48 -12.13
N ARG A 55 2.98 -6.68 -12.48
CA ARG A 55 2.20 -7.91 -12.32
C ARG A 55 2.93 -8.92 -11.44
N CYS A 56 2.21 -9.57 -10.52
CA CYS A 56 2.70 -10.73 -9.76
C CYS A 56 2.59 -12.01 -10.62
N ALA A 57 3.37 -12.06 -11.71
CA ALA A 57 3.24 -13.12 -12.72
C ALA A 57 3.56 -14.52 -12.15
N ASN A 58 4.49 -14.59 -11.20
CA ASN A 58 4.95 -15.85 -10.60
C ASN A 58 4.14 -16.24 -9.35
N PHE A 59 3.07 -15.52 -9.02
CA PHE A 59 2.23 -15.86 -7.89
C PHE A 59 1.36 -17.08 -8.21
N ASP A 60 1.61 -18.16 -7.47
CA ASP A 60 0.84 -19.40 -7.52
C ASP A 60 -0.07 -19.47 -6.29
N ALA A 61 -1.37 -19.29 -6.51
CA ALA A 61 -2.36 -19.27 -5.45
C ALA A 61 -2.58 -20.67 -4.83
N GLU A 62 -2.47 -21.76 -5.62
CA GLU A 62 -2.62 -23.12 -5.09
C GLU A 62 -1.45 -23.52 -4.21
N ALA A 63 -0.23 -23.15 -4.60
CA ALA A 63 0.96 -23.38 -3.76
C ALA A 63 0.89 -22.58 -2.46
N ALA A 64 0.34 -21.35 -2.49
CA ALA A 64 0.28 -20.45 -1.32
C ALA A 64 -0.86 -20.79 -0.34
N LEU A 65 -2.04 -21.17 -0.86
CA LEU A 65 -3.30 -21.30 -0.12
C LEU A 65 -3.88 -22.71 -0.09
N GLY A 66 -3.25 -23.66 -0.81
CA GLY A 66 -3.77 -25.02 -1.00
C GLY A 66 -4.78 -25.08 -2.16
N ARG A 67 -5.09 -26.31 -2.58
CA ARG A 67 -5.80 -26.57 -3.84
C ARG A 67 -7.23 -26.01 -3.92
N SER A 68 -7.96 -26.00 -2.81
CA SER A 68 -9.42 -25.68 -2.85
C SER A 68 -9.74 -24.22 -2.59
N LEU A 69 -8.96 -23.56 -1.74
CA LEU A 69 -9.28 -22.20 -1.27
C LEU A 69 -9.25 -21.14 -2.37
N PRO A 70 -8.30 -21.15 -3.32
CA PRO A 70 -8.26 -20.16 -4.41
C PRO A 70 -9.51 -20.10 -5.28
N TYR A 71 -10.23 -21.22 -5.44
CA TYR A 71 -11.47 -21.26 -6.24
C TYR A 71 -12.64 -20.49 -5.60
N THR A 72 -12.50 -20.12 -4.32
CA THR A 72 -13.49 -19.30 -3.59
C THR A 72 -13.07 -17.85 -3.48
N MET A 73 -12.04 -17.42 -4.21
CA MET A 73 -11.40 -16.10 -4.12
C MET A 73 -11.17 -15.48 -5.49
N ASP A 74 -11.48 -14.19 -5.64
CA ASP A 74 -10.92 -13.38 -6.71
C ASP A 74 -9.41 -13.17 -6.48
N ARG A 75 -8.67 -12.81 -7.53
CA ARG A 75 -7.22 -12.63 -7.48
C ARG A 75 -6.77 -11.66 -6.35
N TYR A 76 -7.45 -10.53 -6.17
CA TYR A 76 -7.09 -9.59 -5.10
C TYR A 76 -7.20 -10.23 -3.71
N SER A 77 -8.21 -11.09 -3.50
CA SER A 77 -8.38 -11.84 -2.24
C SER A 77 -7.32 -12.92 -2.05
N GLN A 78 -6.91 -13.59 -3.15
CA GLN A 78 -5.81 -14.57 -3.12
C GLN A 78 -4.51 -13.90 -2.69
N LEU A 79 -4.15 -12.76 -3.32
CA LEU A 79 -2.96 -11.97 -2.97
C LEU A 79 -3.03 -11.51 -1.50
N GLY A 80 -4.17 -10.94 -1.09
CA GLY A 80 -4.38 -10.41 0.25
C GLY A 80 -4.30 -11.46 1.35
N THR A 81 -4.99 -12.58 1.16
CA THR A 81 -4.96 -13.67 2.15
C THR A 81 -3.55 -14.25 2.27
N THR A 82 -2.83 -14.41 1.15
CA THR A 82 -1.44 -14.90 1.18
C THR A 82 -0.52 -13.93 1.95
N ALA A 83 -0.62 -12.63 1.70
CA ALA A 83 0.16 -11.61 2.42
C ALA A 83 -0.14 -11.63 3.93
N ALA A 84 -1.42 -11.75 4.31
CA ALA A 84 -1.84 -11.82 5.71
C ALA A 84 -1.30 -13.06 6.42
N LEU A 85 -1.37 -14.24 5.78
CA LEU A 85 -0.80 -15.48 6.31
C LEU A 85 0.73 -15.41 6.43
N SER A 86 1.39 -14.69 5.53
CA SER A 86 2.83 -14.44 5.62
C SER A 86 3.17 -13.54 6.81
N ALA A 87 2.46 -12.42 6.99
CA ALA A 87 2.63 -11.51 8.13
C ALA A 87 2.37 -12.23 9.47
N TRP A 88 1.37 -13.11 9.50
CA TRP A 88 1.04 -13.91 10.67
C TRP A 88 2.19 -14.83 11.09
N ARG A 89 2.79 -15.51 10.11
CA ARG A 89 3.97 -16.38 10.33
C ARG A 89 5.20 -15.57 10.75
N ASP A 90 5.43 -14.43 10.13
CA ASP A 90 6.52 -13.52 10.47
C ASP A 90 6.41 -12.98 11.90
N ALA A 91 5.20 -12.74 12.38
CA ALA A 91 4.93 -12.36 13.77
C ALA A 91 5.14 -13.51 14.79
N GLY A 92 5.40 -14.73 14.34
CA GLY A 92 5.53 -15.91 15.21
C GLY A 92 4.22 -16.28 15.92
N LEU A 93 3.07 -15.98 15.32
CA LEU A 93 1.76 -16.26 15.89
C LEU A 93 1.34 -17.73 15.64
N PRO A 94 0.54 -18.33 16.56
CA PRO A 94 0.18 -19.74 16.45
C PRO A 94 -0.68 -20.03 15.23
N ALA A 95 -0.34 -21.12 14.51
CA ALA A 95 -1.06 -21.55 13.32
C ALA A 95 -2.44 -22.15 13.61
N THR A 96 -2.64 -22.68 14.83
CA THR A 96 -3.89 -23.34 15.23
C THR A 96 -4.94 -22.32 15.67
N LYS A 97 -6.24 -22.70 15.52
CA LYS A 97 -7.39 -21.89 15.91
C LYS A 97 -8.00 -22.38 17.22
N ASP A 98 -7.20 -23.02 18.09
CA ASP A 98 -7.68 -23.79 19.25
C ASP A 98 -8.23 -22.90 20.38
N ALA A 99 -8.01 -21.61 20.34
CA ALA A 99 -8.53 -20.65 21.31
C ALA A 99 -9.36 -19.54 20.61
N PRO A 100 -10.44 -19.08 21.26
CA PRO A 100 -11.17 -17.91 20.78
C PRO A 100 -10.26 -16.66 20.70
N ARG A 101 -10.31 -15.94 19.58
CA ARG A 101 -9.56 -14.70 19.32
C ARG A 101 -10.53 -13.52 19.17
N ASN A 102 -11.40 -13.34 20.17
CA ASN A 102 -12.52 -12.42 20.09
C ASN A 102 -12.11 -10.94 20.22
N ASP A 103 -10.88 -10.67 20.61
CA ASP A 103 -10.24 -9.35 20.68
C ASP A 103 -9.18 -9.14 19.57
N TRP A 104 -9.09 -10.06 18.59
CA TRP A 104 -8.23 -9.99 17.43
C TRP A 104 -9.03 -9.77 16.16
N GLY A 105 -8.67 -8.77 15.36
CA GLY A 105 -9.48 -8.31 14.24
C GLY A 105 -8.75 -8.19 12.92
N VAL A 106 -9.49 -7.73 11.91
CA VAL A 106 -8.98 -7.45 10.55
C VAL A 106 -9.43 -6.05 10.13
N SER A 107 -8.50 -5.28 9.58
CA SER A 107 -8.77 -3.99 8.93
C SER A 107 -8.08 -3.97 7.57
N TRP A 108 -8.86 -3.97 6.49
CA TRP A 108 -8.36 -4.23 5.15
C TRP A 108 -8.73 -3.12 4.17
N GLY A 109 -7.84 -2.79 3.22
CA GLY A 109 -8.06 -1.80 2.18
C GLY A 109 -8.09 -2.41 0.78
N THR A 110 -9.03 -1.97 -0.05
CA THR A 110 -9.04 -2.22 -1.49
C THR A 110 -9.79 -1.11 -2.19
N ALA A 111 -9.35 -0.68 -3.36
CA ALA A 111 -10.04 0.37 -4.12
C ALA A 111 -11.17 -0.21 -4.98
N LEU A 112 -10.93 -1.37 -5.60
CA LEU A 112 -11.79 -1.93 -6.64
C LEU A 112 -12.38 -3.30 -6.30
N GLY A 113 -11.79 -4.04 -5.36
CA GLY A 113 -12.23 -5.40 -5.03
C GLY A 113 -12.08 -6.38 -6.19
N GLY A 114 -13.03 -7.31 -6.33
CA GLY A 114 -12.97 -8.42 -7.28
C GLY A 114 -13.40 -8.07 -8.71
N THR A 115 -12.74 -7.09 -9.32
CA THR A 115 -13.04 -6.63 -10.68
C THR A 115 -12.84 -7.70 -11.75
N LEU A 116 -11.87 -8.60 -11.58
CA LEU A 116 -11.64 -9.69 -12.53
C LEU A 116 -12.80 -10.67 -12.58
N THR A 117 -13.38 -11.01 -11.44
CA THR A 117 -14.57 -11.87 -11.36
C THR A 117 -15.76 -11.26 -12.11
N PHE A 118 -16.04 -9.98 -11.90
CA PHE A 118 -17.15 -9.30 -12.59
C PHE A 118 -16.88 -9.14 -14.07
N GLU A 119 -15.67 -8.76 -14.48
CA GLU A 119 -15.30 -8.63 -15.90
C GLU A 119 -15.47 -9.96 -16.63
N ASN A 120 -14.95 -11.06 -16.08
CA ASN A 120 -15.09 -12.39 -16.67
C ASN A 120 -16.56 -12.81 -16.75
N GLY A 121 -17.36 -12.53 -15.71
CA GLY A 121 -18.78 -12.80 -15.73
C GLY A 121 -19.53 -12.02 -16.81
N TYR A 122 -19.21 -10.75 -17.03
CA TYR A 122 -19.80 -9.95 -18.10
C TYR A 122 -19.35 -10.43 -19.49
N PHE A 123 -18.11 -10.84 -19.66
CA PHE A 123 -17.67 -11.44 -20.92
C PHE A 123 -18.39 -12.74 -21.20
N ASP A 124 -18.59 -13.59 -20.21
CA ASP A 124 -19.35 -14.82 -20.36
C ASP A 124 -20.81 -14.57 -20.79
N LEU A 125 -21.50 -13.64 -20.13
CA LEU A 125 -22.90 -13.33 -20.45
C LEU A 125 -23.05 -12.61 -21.81
N LEU A 126 -22.28 -11.53 -22.01
CA LEU A 126 -22.56 -10.57 -23.08
C LEU A 126 -21.82 -10.93 -24.38
N ARG A 127 -20.70 -11.64 -24.29
CA ARG A 127 -19.84 -11.94 -25.43
C ARG A 127 -19.83 -13.42 -25.79
N ASN A 128 -19.74 -14.30 -24.78
CA ASN A 128 -19.65 -15.73 -24.99
C ASN A 128 -21.03 -16.42 -25.05
N GLY A 129 -22.11 -15.65 -24.89
CA GLY A 129 -23.50 -16.14 -24.97
C GLY A 129 -23.87 -17.13 -23.87
N ARG A 130 -23.18 -17.12 -22.72
CA ARG A 130 -23.57 -17.95 -21.59
C ARG A 130 -24.80 -17.36 -20.92
N GLU A 131 -25.71 -18.22 -20.49
CA GLU A 131 -26.94 -17.80 -19.80
C GLU A 131 -26.72 -17.46 -18.32
N ARG A 132 -25.61 -17.89 -17.73
CA ARG A 132 -25.34 -17.78 -16.27
C ARG A 132 -23.88 -17.50 -15.99
N VAL A 133 -23.63 -16.76 -14.91
CA VAL A 133 -22.31 -16.63 -14.28
C VAL A 133 -22.14 -17.69 -13.18
N PRO A 134 -20.90 -17.98 -12.73
CA PRO A 134 -20.66 -18.89 -11.62
C PRO A 134 -21.43 -18.46 -10.36
N PRO A 135 -22.02 -19.40 -9.59
CA PRO A 135 -22.85 -19.07 -8.42
C PRO A 135 -22.15 -18.21 -7.35
N LEU A 136 -20.82 -18.33 -7.21
CA LEU A 136 -20.02 -17.59 -6.23
C LEU A 136 -19.61 -16.20 -6.71
N SER A 137 -19.97 -15.75 -7.91
CA SER A 137 -19.48 -14.47 -8.50
C SER A 137 -19.68 -13.26 -7.58
N VAL A 138 -20.80 -13.19 -6.84
CA VAL A 138 -21.05 -12.11 -5.89
C VAL A 138 -20.05 -12.19 -4.73
N VAL A 139 -19.88 -13.36 -4.14
CA VAL A 139 -18.99 -13.58 -2.98
C VAL A 139 -17.53 -13.36 -3.35
N LEU A 140 -17.12 -13.79 -4.54
CA LEU A 140 -15.75 -13.56 -5.03
C LEU A 140 -15.50 -12.08 -5.31
N GLY A 141 -16.49 -11.38 -5.91
CA GLY A 141 -16.34 -10.00 -6.35
C GLY A 141 -16.51 -8.95 -5.26
N MET A 142 -17.14 -9.28 -4.13
CA MET A 142 -17.40 -8.30 -3.07
C MET A 142 -16.11 -7.77 -2.44
N SER A 143 -16.04 -6.46 -2.16
CA SER A 143 -14.83 -5.79 -1.69
C SER A 143 -14.33 -6.28 -0.33
N ASN A 144 -15.20 -6.84 0.52
CA ASN A 144 -14.82 -7.37 1.83
C ASN A 144 -14.39 -8.85 1.82
N ALA A 145 -14.35 -9.51 0.66
CA ALA A 145 -13.99 -10.92 0.58
C ALA A 145 -12.59 -11.22 1.15
N ALA A 146 -11.59 -10.38 0.84
CA ALA A 146 -10.24 -10.57 1.37
C ALA A 146 -10.21 -10.53 2.90
N ALA A 147 -10.82 -9.51 3.53
CA ALA A 147 -10.90 -9.40 4.98
C ALA A 147 -11.63 -10.60 5.60
N SER A 148 -12.73 -11.03 4.99
CA SER A 148 -13.51 -12.19 5.44
C SER A 148 -12.69 -13.49 5.38
N HIS A 149 -11.99 -13.73 4.28
CA HIS A 149 -11.11 -14.90 4.16
C HIS A 149 -9.98 -14.88 5.19
N ILE A 150 -9.35 -13.73 5.42
CA ILE A 150 -8.31 -13.58 6.46
C ILE A 150 -8.87 -13.92 7.85
N SER A 151 -10.02 -13.34 8.20
CA SER A 151 -10.70 -13.62 9.48
C SER A 151 -11.01 -15.11 9.64
N ILE A 152 -11.57 -15.76 8.60
CA ILE A 152 -11.89 -17.19 8.61
C ILE A 152 -10.63 -18.04 8.72
N GLN A 153 -9.58 -17.76 7.94
CA GLN A 153 -8.35 -18.54 7.94
C GLN A 153 -7.61 -18.45 9.27
N LEU A 154 -7.65 -17.30 9.93
CA LEU A 154 -6.93 -17.05 11.18
C LEU A 154 -7.81 -17.18 12.44
N GLY A 155 -9.12 -17.34 12.28
CA GLY A 155 -10.06 -17.46 13.40
C GLY A 155 -10.17 -16.17 14.24
N LEU A 156 -10.25 -15.01 13.57
CA LEU A 156 -10.29 -13.69 14.22
C LEU A 156 -11.74 -13.27 14.44
N GLY A 157 -12.12 -13.04 15.68
CA GLY A 157 -13.52 -12.83 16.08
C GLY A 157 -13.88 -11.40 16.46
N ALA A 158 -12.92 -10.46 16.46
CA ALA A 158 -13.19 -9.04 16.67
C ALA A 158 -13.66 -8.36 15.37
N SER A 159 -13.58 -7.03 15.31
CA SER A 159 -13.95 -6.25 14.13
C SER A 159 -13.26 -6.75 12.86
N CYS A 160 -14.05 -6.98 11.80
CA CYS A 160 -13.57 -7.31 10.47
C CYS A 160 -14.15 -6.29 9.49
N ALA A 161 -13.35 -5.31 9.06
CA ALA A 161 -13.80 -4.19 8.25
C ALA A 161 -12.96 -4.03 6.98
N THR A 162 -13.61 -3.54 5.93
CA THR A 162 -12.94 -3.19 4.66
C THR A 162 -13.19 -1.73 4.34
N TYR A 163 -12.13 -1.03 3.96
CA TYR A 163 -12.13 0.38 3.58
C TYR A 163 -11.85 0.54 2.09
N SER A 164 -12.67 1.33 1.42
CA SER A 164 -12.50 1.68 0.01
C SER A 164 -12.41 3.19 -0.11
N VAL A 165 -11.18 3.70 -0.22
CA VAL A 165 -10.82 5.12 -0.28
C VAL A 165 -9.78 5.32 -1.39
N ALA A 166 -10.10 4.79 -2.57
CA ALA A 166 -9.19 4.80 -3.73
C ALA A 166 -7.74 4.45 -3.34
N CYS A 167 -6.75 5.28 -3.69
CA CYS A 167 -5.32 5.00 -3.45
C CYS A 167 -4.93 4.97 -1.95
N ALA A 168 -5.74 5.53 -1.05
CA ALA A 168 -5.47 5.57 0.39
C ALA A 168 -6.12 4.41 1.18
N SER A 169 -6.79 3.47 0.52
CA SER A 169 -7.64 2.46 1.20
C SER A 169 -6.90 1.69 2.30
N SER A 170 -5.73 1.15 2.04
CA SER A 170 -4.95 0.41 3.05
C SER A 170 -4.33 1.33 4.12
N ALA A 171 -3.95 2.55 3.76
CA ALA A 171 -3.47 3.52 4.77
C ALA A 171 -4.60 3.90 5.74
N VAL A 172 -5.83 4.13 5.23
CA VAL A 172 -7.03 4.35 6.08
C VAL A 172 -7.30 3.12 6.95
N ALA A 173 -7.24 1.91 6.37
CA ALA A 173 -7.45 0.67 7.12
C ALA A 173 -6.46 0.52 8.29
N ILE A 174 -5.19 0.89 8.08
CA ILE A 174 -4.15 0.89 9.12
C ILE A 174 -4.43 1.98 10.18
N GLY A 175 -4.78 3.19 9.73
CA GLY A 175 -5.11 4.31 10.62
C GLY A 175 -6.32 4.04 11.52
N GLU A 176 -7.37 3.47 10.98
CA GLU A 176 -8.58 3.12 11.73
C GLU A 176 -8.31 2.03 12.80
N ALA A 177 -7.37 1.12 12.52
CA ALA A 177 -6.96 0.14 13.52
C ALA A 177 -6.34 0.81 14.77
N LEU A 178 -5.59 1.90 14.62
CA LEU A 178 -5.01 2.64 15.76
C LEU A 178 -6.08 3.12 16.75
N SER A 179 -7.22 3.60 16.24
CA SER A 179 -8.36 4.02 17.06
C SER A 179 -8.92 2.87 17.88
N LYS A 180 -8.98 1.65 17.31
CA LYS A 180 -9.47 0.45 18.01
C LYS A 180 -8.55 -0.03 19.12
N PHE A 181 -7.22 0.09 18.91
CA PHE A 181 -6.25 -0.16 19.99
C PHE A 181 -6.41 0.85 21.13
N ARG A 182 -6.54 2.12 20.81
CA ARG A 182 -6.67 3.20 21.80
C ARG A 182 -7.97 3.12 22.60
N SER A 183 -9.06 2.68 21.97
CA SER A 183 -10.34 2.42 22.69
C SER A 183 -10.30 1.15 23.52
N GLY A 184 -9.32 0.26 23.31
CA GLY A 184 -9.22 -1.02 24.00
C GLY A 184 -10.13 -2.11 23.46
N GLU A 185 -10.70 -1.92 22.25
CA GLU A 185 -11.52 -2.93 21.60
C GLU A 185 -10.71 -4.17 21.17
N VAL A 186 -9.42 -3.96 20.81
CA VAL A 186 -8.58 -5.01 20.25
C VAL A 186 -7.22 -5.05 20.92
N THR A 187 -6.60 -6.23 20.93
CA THR A 187 -5.20 -6.43 21.36
C THR A 187 -4.30 -6.82 20.20
N LEU A 188 -4.87 -7.30 19.08
CA LEU A 188 -4.16 -7.60 17.85
C LEU A 188 -5.05 -7.33 16.64
N MET A 189 -4.47 -6.78 15.57
CA MET A 189 -5.13 -6.67 14.28
C MET A 189 -4.22 -7.07 13.12
N VAL A 190 -4.78 -7.81 12.18
CA VAL A 190 -4.23 -7.96 10.84
C VAL A 190 -4.70 -6.75 10.03
N VAL A 191 -3.77 -5.91 9.61
CA VAL A 191 -4.08 -4.72 8.80
C VAL A 191 -3.37 -4.80 7.47
N GLY A 192 -3.97 -4.24 6.43
CA GLY A 192 -3.32 -4.25 5.13
C GLY A 192 -4.24 -3.90 3.99
N GLY A 193 -3.88 -4.39 2.81
CA GLY A 193 -4.67 -4.20 1.61
C GLY A 193 -4.17 -5.01 0.43
N SER A 194 -5.05 -5.19 -0.54
CA SER A 194 -4.76 -5.94 -1.76
C SER A 194 -5.50 -5.35 -2.96
N GLU A 195 -4.89 -5.46 -4.13
CA GLU A 195 -5.47 -4.97 -5.37
C GLU A 195 -5.04 -5.82 -6.57
N ALA A 196 -5.94 -6.05 -7.52
CA ALA A 196 -5.69 -6.71 -8.79
C ALA A 196 -6.35 -5.94 -9.95
N PRO A 197 -5.87 -4.73 -10.29
CA PRO A 197 -6.56 -3.79 -11.17
C PRO A 197 -6.31 -4.05 -12.66
N LEU A 198 -5.54 -5.09 -13.03
CA LEU A 198 -5.13 -5.33 -14.40
C LEU A 198 -6.19 -6.06 -15.23
N SER A 199 -7.48 -5.77 -14.98
CA SER A 199 -8.58 -6.17 -15.84
C SER A 199 -8.63 -5.29 -17.09
N TYR A 200 -9.20 -5.80 -18.18
CA TYR A 200 -9.24 -5.08 -19.45
C TYR A 200 -9.99 -3.75 -19.33
N GLY A 201 -11.19 -3.79 -18.76
CA GLY A 201 -12.04 -2.60 -18.63
C GLY A 201 -11.44 -1.55 -17.70
N VAL A 202 -10.83 -1.97 -16.58
CA VAL A 202 -10.18 -1.04 -15.64
C VAL A 202 -8.99 -0.35 -16.30
N VAL A 203 -8.10 -1.09 -16.97
CA VAL A 203 -6.94 -0.47 -17.64
C VAL A 203 -7.40 0.51 -18.73
N ARG A 204 -8.44 0.15 -19.52
CA ARG A 204 -9.01 1.05 -20.52
C ARG A 204 -9.61 2.33 -19.93
N ALA A 205 -10.25 2.23 -18.76
CA ALA A 205 -10.77 3.40 -18.06
C ALA A 205 -9.63 4.35 -17.62
N TRP A 206 -8.53 3.80 -17.10
CA TRP A 206 -7.33 4.57 -16.76
C TRP A 206 -6.66 5.21 -17.99
N GLU A 207 -6.56 4.49 -19.11
CA GLU A 207 -6.06 5.05 -20.38
C GLU A 207 -6.92 6.25 -20.84
N ALA A 208 -8.24 6.15 -20.68
CA ALA A 208 -9.15 7.23 -21.07
C ALA A 208 -8.93 8.53 -20.26
N MET A 209 -8.44 8.43 -19.03
CA MET A 209 -8.05 9.58 -18.21
C MET A 209 -6.73 10.22 -18.66
N ARG A 210 -5.94 9.57 -19.53
CA ARG A 210 -4.66 10.04 -20.05
C ARG A 210 -3.61 10.35 -18.97
N ILE A 211 -3.61 9.57 -17.90
CA ILE A 211 -2.69 9.72 -16.77
C ILE A 211 -1.82 8.48 -16.56
N LEU A 212 -1.92 7.48 -17.44
CA LEU A 212 -1.00 6.36 -17.46
C LEU A 212 0.30 6.73 -18.17
N ALA A 213 1.42 6.27 -17.62
CA ALA A 213 2.70 6.36 -18.30
C ALA A 213 2.69 5.52 -19.59
N LEU A 214 3.34 6.03 -20.60
CA LEU A 214 3.54 5.32 -21.87
C LEU A 214 4.89 4.60 -21.86
N GLY A 215 5.00 3.53 -22.65
CA GLY A 215 6.23 2.79 -22.82
C GLY A 215 6.03 1.55 -23.68
N ASP A 216 7.12 1.06 -24.20
CA ASP A 216 7.27 -0.19 -24.92
C ASP A 216 8.14 -1.18 -24.13
N GLU A 217 8.49 -2.32 -24.72
CA GLU A 217 9.31 -3.34 -24.07
C GLU A 217 10.67 -2.80 -23.58
N ALA A 218 11.28 -1.87 -24.33
CA ALA A 218 12.59 -1.30 -24.00
C ALA A 218 12.51 -0.24 -22.89
N SER A 219 11.41 0.52 -22.82
CA SER A 219 11.26 1.69 -21.94
C SER A 219 10.38 1.44 -20.69
N ALA A 220 9.58 0.38 -20.70
CA ALA A 220 8.61 0.10 -19.62
C ALA A 220 9.22 0.10 -18.22
N ALA A 221 10.41 -0.49 -18.04
CA ALA A 221 11.06 -0.58 -16.75
C ALA A 221 11.35 0.79 -16.10
N ARG A 222 11.44 1.85 -16.91
CA ARG A 222 11.69 3.23 -16.48
C ARG A 222 10.47 4.15 -16.60
N ALA A 223 9.29 3.60 -16.85
CA ALA A 223 8.10 4.41 -17.11
C ALA A 223 7.58 5.15 -15.87
N CYS A 224 7.74 4.58 -14.67
CA CYS A 224 7.36 5.20 -13.41
C CYS A 224 8.51 6.06 -12.87
N ARG A 225 8.40 7.39 -12.99
CA ARG A 225 9.45 8.37 -12.65
C ARG A 225 8.93 9.52 -11.81
N PRO A 226 8.56 9.30 -10.54
CA PRO A 226 8.09 10.36 -9.67
C PRO A 226 9.11 11.51 -9.57
N PHE A 227 8.60 12.73 -9.52
CA PHE A 227 9.33 13.99 -9.39
C PHE A 227 10.23 14.35 -10.59
N SER A 228 10.32 13.50 -11.61
CA SER A 228 11.11 13.78 -12.80
C SER A 228 10.41 14.78 -13.71
N SER A 229 11.19 15.68 -14.37
CA SER A 229 10.66 16.65 -15.32
C SER A 229 10.05 16.01 -16.57
N ASP A 230 10.48 14.79 -16.89
CA ASP A 230 9.99 13.99 -18.03
C ASP A 230 8.99 12.90 -17.64
N ARG A 231 8.40 12.98 -16.42
CA ARG A 231 7.35 12.05 -15.98
C ARG A 231 6.11 12.13 -16.87
N GLN A 232 5.51 10.99 -17.15
CA GLN A 232 4.39 10.92 -18.10
C GLN A 232 3.07 10.47 -17.47
N GLY A 233 3.10 10.03 -16.22
CA GLY A 233 1.94 9.52 -15.51
C GLY A 233 2.26 8.29 -14.67
N LEU A 234 1.24 7.72 -14.07
CA LEU A 234 1.36 6.57 -13.16
C LEU A 234 1.47 5.24 -13.93
N VAL A 235 2.02 4.25 -13.26
CA VAL A 235 2.07 2.86 -13.71
C VAL A 235 1.24 2.01 -12.77
N LEU A 236 0.21 1.33 -13.29
CA LEU A 236 -0.64 0.45 -12.48
C LEU A 236 0.12 -0.78 -12.00
N GLY A 237 -0.24 -1.29 -10.82
CA GLY A 237 0.31 -2.51 -10.27
C GLY A 237 -0.72 -3.36 -9.54
N GLU A 238 -0.47 -4.66 -9.46
CA GLU A 238 -1.18 -5.57 -8.56
C GLU A 238 -0.25 -6.05 -7.44
N GLY A 239 -0.84 -6.36 -6.29
CA GLY A 239 -0.11 -6.85 -5.14
C GLY A 239 -0.91 -6.78 -3.86
N ALA A 240 -0.27 -7.17 -2.77
CA ALA A 240 -0.84 -7.10 -1.43
C ALA A 240 0.24 -6.94 -0.38
N GLY A 241 -0.11 -6.24 0.69
CA GLY A 241 0.68 -6.17 1.90
C GLY A 241 -0.18 -6.37 3.14
N ALA A 242 0.43 -6.90 4.18
CA ALA A 242 -0.19 -7.05 5.49
C ALA A 242 0.82 -6.73 6.60
N MET A 243 0.32 -6.14 7.68
CA MET A 243 1.06 -5.96 8.91
C MET A 243 0.28 -6.57 10.08
N ILE A 244 0.98 -7.11 11.07
CA ILE A 244 0.41 -7.43 12.37
C ILE A 244 0.69 -6.27 13.28
N LEU A 245 -0.39 -5.65 13.74
CA LEU A 245 -0.35 -4.63 14.79
C LEU A 245 -0.76 -5.27 16.10
N GLU A 246 -0.05 -4.93 17.17
CA GLU A 246 -0.32 -5.42 18.52
C GLU A 246 -0.27 -4.30 19.56
N ASP A 247 -1.12 -4.42 20.58
CA ASP A 247 -0.90 -3.66 21.81
C ASP A 247 0.54 -3.89 22.28
N TRP A 248 1.24 -2.81 22.61
CA TRP A 248 2.67 -2.84 22.94
C TRP A 248 3.00 -3.81 24.07
N ASP A 249 2.20 -3.76 25.14
CA ASP A 249 2.42 -4.61 26.30
C ASP A 249 2.12 -6.08 25.98
N HIS A 250 1.15 -6.34 25.11
CA HIS A 250 0.88 -7.69 24.60
C HIS A 250 2.08 -8.23 23.81
N ALA A 251 2.62 -7.45 22.89
CA ALA A 251 3.79 -7.82 22.10
C ALA A 251 5.03 -8.12 22.97
N VAL A 252 5.30 -7.24 23.95
CA VAL A 252 6.41 -7.41 24.89
C VAL A 252 6.24 -8.65 25.76
N ARG A 253 5.04 -8.88 26.32
CA ARG A 253 4.77 -10.06 27.19
C ARG A 253 5.01 -11.39 26.45
N ARG A 254 4.70 -11.46 25.15
CA ARG A 254 4.93 -12.71 24.37
C ARG A 254 6.34 -12.79 23.77
N GLY A 255 7.20 -11.80 23.98
CA GLY A 255 8.55 -11.77 23.41
C GLY A 255 8.57 -11.56 21.89
N ALA A 256 7.60 -10.82 21.35
CA ALA A 256 7.55 -10.53 19.93
C ALA A 256 8.75 -9.70 19.47
N ARG A 257 9.22 -9.96 18.23
CA ARG A 257 10.03 -8.97 17.52
C ARG A 257 9.15 -7.76 17.21
N ILE A 258 9.64 -6.57 17.49
CA ILE A 258 8.98 -5.31 17.15
C ILE A 258 9.83 -4.60 16.09
N TYR A 259 9.26 -4.38 14.91
CA TYR A 259 9.92 -3.70 13.81
C TYR A 259 9.95 -2.18 14.01
N ALA A 260 8.82 -1.63 14.44
CA ALA A 260 8.63 -0.20 14.70
C ALA A 260 7.41 0.00 15.60
N GLU A 261 7.28 1.20 16.17
CA GLU A 261 6.03 1.66 16.77
C GLU A 261 5.17 2.35 15.71
N PHE A 262 3.90 1.95 15.58
CA PHE A 262 2.90 2.74 14.84
C PHE A 262 2.44 3.86 15.76
N ALA A 263 3.02 5.05 15.58
CA ALA A 263 2.90 6.14 16.53
C ALA A 263 1.64 6.99 16.32
N GLY A 264 1.27 7.28 15.07
CA GLY A 264 0.16 8.19 14.81
C GLY A 264 -0.38 8.10 13.38
N CYS A 265 -1.57 8.66 13.20
CA CYS A 265 -2.24 8.76 11.93
C CYS A 265 -2.92 10.12 11.77
N GLY A 266 -2.90 10.67 10.55
CA GLY A 266 -3.65 11.86 10.19
C GLY A 266 -4.46 11.62 8.93
N SER A 267 -5.76 11.90 8.98
CA SER A 267 -6.65 11.80 7.83
C SER A 267 -7.42 13.09 7.61
N THR A 268 -7.48 13.55 6.36
CA THR A 268 -8.18 14.78 5.96
C THR A 268 -8.88 14.62 4.62
N SER A 269 -9.81 15.52 4.33
CA SER A 269 -10.40 15.67 3.00
C SER A 269 -10.05 17.04 2.44
N ASP A 270 -9.73 17.08 1.16
CA ASP A 270 -9.51 18.34 0.41
C ASP A 270 -10.83 19.11 0.22
N HIS A 271 -11.95 18.42 0.12
CA HIS A 271 -13.33 18.92 -0.07
C HIS A 271 -13.46 19.96 -1.20
N ASP A 272 -12.62 19.85 -2.23
CA ASP A 272 -12.51 20.81 -3.33
C ASP A 272 -12.81 20.16 -4.69
N HIS A 273 -12.03 19.16 -5.10
CA HIS A 273 -12.15 18.55 -6.41
C HIS A 273 -11.96 17.02 -6.37
N LEU A 274 -12.66 16.31 -7.25
CA LEU A 274 -12.62 14.84 -7.25
C LEU A 274 -11.25 14.24 -7.63
N VAL A 275 -10.49 14.89 -8.50
CA VAL A 275 -9.22 14.34 -9.01
C VAL A 275 -8.02 15.28 -8.83
N ARG A 276 -8.22 16.58 -8.58
CA ARG A 276 -7.11 17.52 -8.33
C ARG A 276 -6.72 17.48 -6.85
N PRO A 277 -5.44 17.23 -6.53
CA PRO A 277 -4.96 17.25 -5.15
C PRO A 277 -4.83 18.69 -4.64
N ASN A 278 -4.85 18.84 -3.31
CA ASN A 278 -4.72 20.11 -2.62
C ASN A 278 -3.61 20.03 -1.56
N ALA A 279 -2.60 20.91 -1.69
CA ALA A 279 -1.46 20.93 -0.76
C ALA A 279 -1.87 21.20 0.69
N ASP A 280 -2.90 22.01 0.93
CA ASP A 280 -3.35 22.32 2.29
C ASP A 280 -3.94 21.08 2.99
N GLY A 281 -4.77 20.29 2.27
CA GLY A 281 -5.28 19.02 2.79
C GLY A 281 -4.16 18.04 3.16
N GLN A 282 -3.15 17.91 2.29
CA GLN A 282 -1.97 17.06 2.52
C GLN A 282 -1.14 17.57 3.70
N MET A 283 -0.91 18.89 3.81
CA MET A 283 -0.21 19.48 4.98
C MET A 283 -0.93 19.20 6.29
N ARG A 284 -2.26 19.34 6.31
CA ARG A 284 -3.06 19.06 7.50
C ARG A 284 -2.94 17.59 7.90
N ALA A 285 -3.01 16.66 6.95
CA ALA A 285 -2.84 15.22 7.24
C ALA A 285 -1.47 14.90 7.83
N MET A 286 -0.38 15.44 7.26
CA MET A 286 0.97 15.26 7.80
C MET A 286 1.10 15.84 9.21
N ARG A 287 0.64 17.07 9.45
CA ARG A 287 0.68 17.69 10.77
C ARG A 287 -0.13 16.90 11.80
N MET A 288 -1.30 16.42 11.42
CA MET A 288 -2.12 15.56 12.29
C MET A 288 -1.42 14.26 12.65
N ALA A 289 -0.79 13.57 11.69
CA ALA A 289 -0.06 12.33 11.95
C ALA A 289 1.12 12.55 12.90
N ILE A 290 1.89 13.63 12.72
CA ILE A 290 3.00 14.03 13.56
C ILE A 290 2.50 14.31 14.99
N GLN A 291 1.46 15.15 15.13
CA GLN A 291 0.88 15.50 16.42
C GLN A 291 0.27 14.28 17.13
N ASP A 292 -0.47 13.44 16.41
CA ASP A 292 -1.11 12.24 16.92
C ASP A 292 -0.08 11.23 17.45
N GLY A 293 1.09 11.16 16.80
CA GLY A 293 2.23 10.35 17.22
C GLY A 293 3.03 10.94 18.39
N GLY A 294 2.65 12.11 18.92
CA GLY A 294 3.45 12.81 19.93
C GLY A 294 4.86 13.14 19.43
N LEU A 295 4.97 13.45 18.14
CA LEU A 295 6.21 13.81 17.44
C LEU A 295 6.23 15.30 17.13
N ALA A 296 7.42 15.82 16.88
CA ALA A 296 7.64 17.12 16.29
C ALA A 296 8.15 16.97 14.83
N PRO A 297 8.01 17.98 13.96
CA PRO A 297 8.58 17.92 12.60
C PRO A 297 10.08 17.63 12.61
N GLU A 298 10.78 17.98 13.68
CA GLU A 298 12.21 17.77 13.92
C GLU A 298 12.57 16.29 14.12
N ASP A 299 11.62 15.46 14.51
CA ASP A 299 11.82 14.03 14.74
C ASP A 299 11.73 13.23 13.43
N ILE A 300 11.13 13.79 12.40
CA ILE A 300 10.92 13.12 11.12
C ILE A 300 12.19 13.20 10.27
N ASP A 301 12.77 12.05 9.98
CA ASP A 301 14.00 11.94 9.21
C ASP A 301 13.74 11.42 7.78
N TYR A 302 12.62 10.70 7.56
CA TYR A 302 12.27 10.10 6.28
C TYR A 302 10.77 10.22 5.95
N ILE A 303 10.46 10.42 4.67
CA ILE A 303 9.10 10.37 4.11
C ILE A 303 9.09 9.43 2.92
N ASN A 304 8.27 8.36 3.00
CA ASN A 304 7.86 7.62 1.83
C ASN A 304 6.67 8.36 1.20
N ALA A 305 6.94 9.06 0.12
CA ALA A 305 5.98 9.93 -0.53
C ALA A 305 4.93 9.14 -1.31
N HIS A 306 3.76 9.73 -1.49
CA HIS A 306 2.76 9.17 -2.38
C HIS A 306 3.27 9.09 -3.82
N GLY A 307 3.90 10.14 -4.35
CA GLY A 307 4.72 10.18 -5.55
C GLY A 307 4.25 9.29 -6.70
N THR A 308 3.19 9.68 -7.38
CA THR A 308 2.56 8.86 -8.43
C THR A 308 3.13 9.04 -9.83
N ALA A 309 4.13 9.91 -10.00
CA ALA A 309 4.67 10.34 -11.29
C ALA A 309 3.65 11.11 -12.15
N THR A 310 2.62 11.70 -11.55
CA THR A 310 1.67 12.56 -12.26
C THR A 310 2.16 14.00 -12.32
N ARG A 311 1.78 14.71 -13.39
CA ARG A 311 2.24 16.08 -13.59
C ARG A 311 1.78 17.03 -12.50
N GLU A 312 0.55 16.87 -12.02
CA GLU A 312 -0.05 17.73 -10.99
C GLU A 312 0.24 17.25 -9.57
N GLY A 313 0.19 15.92 -9.34
CA GLY A 313 0.28 15.36 -7.99
C GLY A 313 1.63 15.57 -7.32
N ASP A 314 2.70 15.30 -8.05
CA ASP A 314 4.06 15.33 -7.50
C ASP A 314 4.49 16.73 -7.00
N PRO A 315 4.29 17.84 -7.76
CA PRO A 315 4.62 19.19 -7.27
C PRO A 315 3.79 19.61 -6.06
N ILE A 316 2.51 19.24 -6.02
CA ILE A 316 1.61 19.57 -4.92
C ILE A 316 2.04 18.86 -3.64
N GLU A 317 2.44 17.58 -3.71
CA GLU A 317 2.97 16.86 -2.57
C GLU A 317 4.27 17.49 -2.05
N ILE A 318 5.19 17.85 -2.94
CA ILE A 318 6.44 18.51 -2.52
C ILE A 318 6.16 19.88 -1.92
N ALA A 319 5.21 20.65 -2.45
CA ALA A 319 4.78 21.91 -1.85
C ALA A 319 4.20 21.68 -0.43
N ALA A 320 3.42 20.62 -0.24
CA ALA A 320 2.88 20.26 1.08
C ALA A 320 3.99 19.88 2.06
N ILE A 321 4.96 19.06 1.65
CA ILE A 321 6.12 18.69 2.48
C ILE A 321 6.90 19.94 2.88
N ARG A 322 7.21 20.83 1.93
CA ARG A 322 7.87 22.12 2.22
C ARG A 322 7.08 22.98 3.20
N GLY A 323 5.75 23.01 3.07
CA GLY A 323 4.86 23.76 3.97
C GLY A 323 4.79 23.21 5.40
N VAL A 324 5.03 21.91 5.59
CA VAL A 324 5.11 21.28 6.93
C VAL A 324 6.46 21.53 7.57
N PHE A 325 7.55 21.30 6.84
CA PHE A 325 8.91 21.26 7.37
C PHE A 325 9.68 22.59 7.28
N GLY A 326 9.17 23.57 6.51
CA GLY A 326 9.75 24.89 6.39
C GLY A 326 11.23 24.88 5.99
N SER A 327 12.08 25.54 6.77
CA SER A 327 13.53 25.58 6.55
C SER A 327 14.22 24.22 6.67
N ARG A 328 13.58 23.24 7.32
CA ARG A 328 14.08 21.86 7.44
C ARG A 328 13.75 20.95 6.25
N SER A 329 12.92 21.39 5.30
CA SER A 329 12.48 20.54 4.18
C SER A 329 13.66 19.91 3.41
N GLY A 330 14.79 20.61 3.28
CA GLY A 330 16.01 20.08 2.66
C GLY A 330 16.79 19.06 3.51
N ALA A 331 16.42 18.86 4.78
CA ALA A 331 17.05 17.87 5.67
C ALA A 331 16.22 16.59 5.83
N VAL A 332 14.95 16.61 5.41
CA VAL A 332 14.07 15.43 5.46
C VAL A 332 14.27 14.61 4.18
N ALA A 333 14.69 13.36 4.32
CA ALA A 333 14.84 12.46 3.19
C ALA A 333 13.48 12.07 2.61
N VAL A 334 13.32 12.16 1.29
CA VAL A 334 12.08 11.84 0.59
C VAL A 334 12.36 10.86 -0.53
N SER A 335 11.62 9.77 -0.57
CA SER A 335 11.60 8.88 -1.74
C SER A 335 10.19 8.47 -2.13
N ALA A 336 9.99 8.19 -3.43
CA ALA A 336 8.75 7.66 -3.98
C ALA A 336 9.01 6.24 -4.51
N THR A 337 8.65 5.26 -3.71
CA THR A 337 8.97 3.85 -4.00
C THR A 337 8.09 3.24 -5.09
N LYS A 338 7.00 3.92 -5.49
CA LYS A 338 6.21 3.56 -6.67
C LYS A 338 7.03 3.51 -7.96
N SER A 339 8.16 4.21 -8.03
CA SER A 339 9.13 4.09 -9.12
C SER A 339 9.58 2.64 -9.37
N MET A 340 9.51 1.78 -8.35
CA MET A 340 9.97 0.39 -8.38
C MET A 340 8.81 -0.62 -8.42
N HIS A 341 7.78 -0.41 -7.62
CA HIS A 341 6.66 -1.37 -7.48
C HIS A 341 5.35 -0.90 -8.15
N GLY A 342 5.35 0.26 -8.83
CA GLY A 342 4.15 0.81 -9.46
C GLY A 342 3.10 1.27 -8.45
N HIS A 343 1.95 1.70 -8.96
CA HIS A 343 0.81 2.14 -8.17
C HIS A 343 -0.21 1.00 -8.02
N MET A 344 -0.23 0.37 -6.85
CA MET A 344 -1.12 -0.75 -6.53
C MET A 344 -2.47 -0.26 -5.95
N LEU A 345 -2.91 0.96 -6.32
CA LEU A 345 -4.16 1.57 -5.88
C LEU A 345 -4.40 1.37 -4.37
N GLY A 346 -5.47 0.65 -4.00
CA GLY A 346 -5.84 0.41 -2.61
C GLY A 346 -4.80 -0.34 -1.77
N ALA A 347 -3.88 -1.09 -2.39
CA ALA A 347 -2.79 -1.77 -1.70
C ALA A 347 -1.52 -0.90 -1.53
N SER A 348 -1.39 0.23 -2.24
CA SER A 348 -0.16 1.04 -2.20
C SER A 348 0.22 1.46 -0.80
N GLY A 349 -0.73 1.95 0.00
CA GLY A 349 -0.44 2.49 1.32
C GLY A 349 0.21 1.48 2.27
N VAL A 350 -0.20 0.21 2.23
CA VAL A 350 0.42 -0.82 3.10
C VAL A 350 1.79 -1.25 2.59
N ILE A 351 2.00 -1.34 1.27
CA ILE A 351 3.35 -1.64 0.72
C ILE A 351 4.33 -0.55 1.13
N GLU A 352 3.93 0.71 1.01
CA GLU A 352 4.73 1.87 1.40
C GLU A 352 4.94 1.96 2.91
N ALA A 353 3.93 1.60 3.72
CA ALA A 353 4.07 1.48 5.17
C ALA A 353 5.08 0.37 5.55
N ILE A 354 5.04 -0.80 4.89
CA ILE A 354 6.01 -1.89 5.10
C ILE A 354 7.43 -1.41 4.74
N ILE A 355 7.62 -0.74 3.60
CA ILE A 355 8.91 -0.18 3.21
C ILE A 355 9.39 0.85 4.25
N THR A 356 8.50 1.71 4.74
CA THR A 356 8.81 2.71 5.77
C THR A 356 9.25 2.06 7.09
N VAL A 357 8.54 1.02 7.53
CA VAL A 357 8.88 0.25 8.73
C VAL A 357 10.22 -0.46 8.57
N LEU A 358 10.48 -1.09 7.41
CA LEU A 358 11.76 -1.73 7.11
C LEU A 358 12.91 -0.72 7.04
N SER A 359 12.65 0.49 6.52
CA SER A 359 13.65 1.57 6.50
C SER A 359 14.04 2.00 7.92
N LEU A 360 13.08 2.13 8.82
CA LEU A 360 13.36 2.41 10.23
C LEU A 360 14.13 1.27 10.91
N ALA A 361 13.72 0.02 10.67
CA ALA A 361 14.36 -1.15 11.27
C ALA A 361 15.80 -1.36 10.78
N SER A 362 16.10 -1.06 9.52
CA SER A 362 17.43 -1.21 8.92
C SER A 362 18.28 0.06 8.95
N GLN A 363 17.69 1.21 9.33
CA GLN A 363 18.33 2.53 9.28
C GLN A 363 18.81 2.91 7.87
N GLU A 364 18.03 2.49 6.84
CA GLU A 364 18.38 2.71 5.44
C GLU A 364 17.12 2.94 4.60
N ALA A 365 17.03 4.09 3.90
CA ALA A 365 15.90 4.47 3.07
C ALA A 365 16.18 4.16 1.59
N PRO A 366 15.22 3.58 0.84
CA PRO A 366 15.38 3.31 -0.59
C PRO A 366 15.35 4.60 -1.41
N PRO A 367 15.91 4.59 -2.64
CA PRO A 367 15.85 5.74 -3.54
C PRO A 367 14.48 5.87 -4.23
N THR A 368 14.24 7.05 -4.80
CA THR A 368 13.34 7.22 -5.94
C THR A 368 14.08 6.75 -7.18
N ALA A 369 13.73 5.58 -7.71
CA ALA A 369 14.37 5.06 -8.90
C ALA A 369 14.02 5.94 -10.12
N HIS A 370 14.96 6.04 -11.07
CA HIS A 370 14.77 6.77 -12.34
C HIS A 370 14.56 8.28 -12.22
N LEU A 371 14.87 8.89 -11.08
CA LEU A 371 14.88 10.34 -10.90
C LEU A 371 16.24 10.91 -11.35
N ASP A 372 16.43 10.96 -12.67
CA ASP A 372 17.67 11.48 -13.28
C ASP A 372 17.58 13.00 -13.49
N ASN A 373 16.39 13.51 -13.79
CA ASN A 373 16.12 14.91 -14.10
C ASN A 373 15.01 15.45 -13.20
N LEU A 374 15.39 16.04 -12.07
CA LEU A 374 14.44 16.61 -11.13
C LEU A 374 13.64 17.75 -11.76
N ASP A 375 12.30 17.72 -11.62
CA ASP A 375 11.45 18.84 -11.96
C ASP A 375 11.69 20.00 -10.98
N SER A 376 11.85 21.21 -11.51
CA SER A 376 12.07 22.41 -10.69
C SER A 376 10.93 22.67 -9.70
N GLU A 377 9.70 22.30 -10.03
CA GLU A 377 8.55 22.42 -9.13
C GLU A 377 8.57 21.41 -8.00
N CYS A 378 9.32 20.29 -8.18
CA CYS A 378 9.56 19.26 -7.15
C CYS A 378 10.83 19.49 -6.34
N ALA A 379 11.53 20.61 -6.50
CA ALA A 379 12.74 20.93 -5.75
C ALA A 379 12.45 21.38 -4.30
N GLY A 380 13.50 21.40 -3.46
CA GLY A 380 13.45 21.96 -2.11
C GLY A 380 13.23 20.95 -0.98
N VAL A 381 13.35 19.65 -1.28
CA VAL A 381 13.45 18.55 -0.32
C VAL A 381 14.70 17.71 -0.63
N HIS A 382 15.10 16.86 0.31
CA HIS A 382 16.22 15.94 0.07
C HIS A 382 15.70 14.65 -0.62
N HIS A 383 15.61 14.66 -1.95
CA HIS A 383 15.29 13.45 -2.71
C HIS A 383 16.40 12.41 -2.58
N VAL A 384 16.05 11.19 -2.15
CA VAL A 384 16.98 10.07 -2.15
C VAL A 384 17.12 9.55 -3.58
N THR A 385 18.31 9.68 -4.17
CA THR A 385 18.60 9.32 -5.57
C THR A 385 19.96 8.62 -5.69
N GLY A 386 20.18 7.88 -6.78
CA GLY A 386 21.46 7.26 -7.07
C GLY A 386 21.84 6.05 -6.20
N GLY A 387 20.98 5.68 -5.25
CA GLY A 387 21.15 4.56 -4.32
C GLY A 387 20.42 4.82 -3.01
N SER A 388 20.45 3.87 -2.09
CA SER A 388 19.84 4.00 -0.78
C SER A 388 20.58 5.03 0.10
N LEU A 389 19.87 5.63 1.04
CA LEU A 389 20.40 6.57 2.04
C LEU A 389 20.50 5.86 3.40
N ARG A 390 21.73 5.68 3.88
CA ARG A 390 21.99 5.21 5.26
C ARG A 390 22.10 6.38 6.21
N GLY A 391 21.47 6.27 7.38
CA GLY A 391 21.53 7.31 8.41
C GLY A 391 20.65 6.98 9.60
N SER A 392 20.74 7.80 10.64
CA SER A 392 19.83 7.66 11.80
C SER A 392 18.42 8.08 11.41
N LEU A 393 17.51 7.13 11.32
CA LEU A 393 16.09 7.33 11.05
C LEU A 393 15.31 7.08 12.35
N ARG A 394 14.90 8.14 13.03
CA ARG A 394 14.18 8.08 14.32
C ARG A 394 12.69 7.89 14.13
N ALA A 395 12.12 8.66 13.20
CA ALA A 395 10.73 8.54 12.81
C ALA A 395 10.54 8.83 11.32
N ALA A 396 9.50 8.26 10.75
CA ALA A 396 9.19 8.39 9.34
C ALA A 396 7.68 8.52 9.09
N LEU A 397 7.34 9.15 7.97
CA LEU A 397 5.96 9.24 7.47
C LEU A 397 5.79 8.37 6.21
N SER A 398 4.59 7.80 6.07
CA SER A 398 4.12 7.18 4.82
C SER A 398 2.88 7.92 4.34
N ASN A 399 2.97 8.56 3.18
CA ASN A 399 1.93 9.40 2.62
C ASN A 399 1.04 8.64 1.63
N SER A 400 -0.28 8.80 1.74
CA SER A 400 -1.25 8.27 0.80
C SER A 400 -2.29 9.34 0.46
N PHE A 401 -2.25 9.87 -0.76
CA PHE A 401 -3.13 10.93 -1.24
C PHE A 401 -3.98 10.41 -2.40
N ALA A 402 -5.30 10.40 -2.22
CA ALA A 402 -6.20 9.67 -3.09
C ALA A 402 -7.13 10.58 -3.88
N PHE A 403 -7.57 10.09 -5.04
CA PHE A 403 -8.75 10.64 -5.70
C PHE A 403 -9.93 10.67 -4.73
N GLY A 404 -10.81 11.67 -4.88
CA GLY A 404 -11.81 12.03 -3.89
C GLY A 404 -11.31 13.05 -2.86
N GLY A 405 -10.01 13.44 -2.94
CA GLY A 405 -9.39 14.40 -2.03
C GLY A 405 -9.11 13.82 -0.65
N SER A 406 -9.06 12.49 -0.52
CA SER A 406 -8.74 11.85 0.76
C SER A 406 -7.24 11.74 0.95
N ASN A 407 -6.74 12.29 2.05
CA ASN A 407 -5.33 12.26 2.42
C ASN A 407 -5.15 11.48 3.71
N THR A 408 -4.26 10.51 3.73
CA THR A 408 -3.92 9.73 4.93
C THR A 408 -2.42 9.62 5.05
N VAL A 409 -1.92 9.93 6.24
CA VAL A 409 -0.50 9.86 6.58
C VAL A 409 -0.33 8.99 7.81
N LEU A 410 0.57 8.02 7.73
CA LEU A 410 0.94 7.15 8.84
C LEU A 410 2.30 7.56 9.37
N ALA A 411 2.43 7.68 10.69
CA ALA A 411 3.68 8.01 11.37
C ALA A 411 4.21 6.80 12.14
N PHE A 412 5.46 6.44 11.89
CA PHE A 412 6.16 5.34 12.55
C PHE A 412 7.39 5.86 13.27
N ARG A 413 7.73 5.21 14.41
CA ARG A 413 8.92 5.49 15.20
C ARG A 413 9.81 4.25 15.29
N ALA A 414 11.12 4.43 15.13
CA ALA A 414 12.10 3.37 15.31
C ALA A 414 12.09 2.87 16.77
N VAL A 415 12.38 1.58 16.93
CA VAL A 415 12.56 0.93 18.22
C VAL A 415 14.03 0.50 18.31
N HIS A 416 14.71 1.03 19.32
CA HIS A 416 16.13 0.74 19.59
C HIS A 416 16.27 -0.26 20.73
#